data_36e642f1aa6d4b7e3cc86923e36a34fb
#
_entry.id   36e642f1aa6d4b7e3cc86923e36a34fb
#
_cell.length_a   1.000
_cell.length_b   1.000
_cell.length_c   1.000
_cell.angle_alpha   90.00
_cell.angle_beta   90.00
_cell.angle_gamma   90.00
#
_symmetry.space_group_name_H-M   'P 1'
#
loop_
_entity.id
_entity.type
_entity.pdbx_description
1 polymer ?
#
loop_
_entity_poly.entity_id
_entity_poly.type
_entity_poly.pdbx_seq_one_letter_code
_entity_poly.pdbx_strand_id
1 'polypeptide(L)'
;AISLPSQAIPLKDNIAEWLETPHQKTIQEVCNNNNLDPSQIIKVVIFLAQFEGKFEVPILACIRGDQHINEVKLFNLINKLHHFNLLNLKKIEDKNTIEKNLVDLPLGFIGPDLDNKTIKASSNWEKKWTRIIDHSASDLSKFISGGNKVNFHKVFQEFSFDSKDFLIGDIRNAKKGDKVSIYDNEELKEKKGIEIGHIFQLGQKYSEKLNAKFSDKDGQLKNLWMGCYGIGVTRIAQAAIEQNHDQKGICWPIQISPFEVIIIPTNLKDPIQSDLTEQIYNNFLINKIDVLLDDRNDRAGVKFKDAELIGIPFQIIIGRDSINKEVELLCRTNNTKLKISTDKLLETFISESKIMYNKKS
;
A
#
# COMPACT_ATOMS: atom_id res chain seq x y z
N ALA A 1 17.27 7.82 1.84
CA ALA A 1 17.95 6.59 1.40
C ALA A 1 17.66 6.37 -0.07
N ILE A 2 18.67 6.09 -0.85
CA ILE A 2 18.53 5.75 -2.27
C ILE A 2 18.47 4.23 -2.37
N SER A 3 17.46 3.69 -3.02
CA SER A 3 17.41 2.26 -3.33
C SER A 3 18.22 1.99 -4.60
N LEU A 4 19.12 1.02 -4.53
CA LEU A 4 19.98 0.61 -5.63
C LEU A 4 19.37 -0.65 -6.28
N PRO A 5 19.13 -0.64 -7.60
CA PRO A 5 18.59 -1.81 -8.28
C PRO A 5 19.66 -2.93 -8.38
N SER A 6 19.20 -4.16 -8.60
CA SER A 6 20.11 -5.26 -8.97
C SER A 6 20.88 -4.93 -10.24
N GLN A 7 22.06 -5.50 -10.40
CA GLN A 7 22.82 -5.35 -11.65
C GLN A 7 22.03 -5.92 -12.83
N ALA A 8 22.15 -5.27 -13.98
CA ALA A 8 21.60 -5.77 -15.22
C ALA A 8 22.39 -6.99 -15.71
N ILE A 9 21.69 -7.93 -16.34
CA ILE A 9 22.34 -9.06 -17.01
C ILE A 9 22.94 -8.56 -18.32
N PRO A 10 24.23 -8.79 -18.61
CA PRO A 10 24.83 -8.36 -19.86
C PRO A 10 24.14 -8.97 -21.09
N LEU A 11 23.98 -8.18 -22.13
CA LEU A 11 23.44 -8.65 -23.39
C LEU A 11 24.51 -9.47 -24.15
N LYS A 12 24.11 -10.63 -24.70
CA LYS A 12 25.03 -11.50 -25.48
C LYS A 12 25.52 -10.81 -26.76
N ASP A 13 26.69 -11.18 -27.23
CA ASP A 13 27.31 -10.52 -28.40
C ASP A 13 26.67 -10.93 -29.75
N ASN A 14 26.07 -12.10 -29.83
CA ASN A 14 25.55 -12.68 -31.06
C ASN A 14 24.08 -12.32 -31.37
N ILE A 15 23.57 -11.19 -30.88
CA ILE A 15 22.21 -10.75 -31.17
C ILE A 15 22.23 -9.85 -32.41
N ALA A 16 21.33 -10.11 -33.36
CA ALA A 16 21.18 -9.28 -34.56
C ALA A 16 20.84 -7.83 -34.18
N GLU A 17 21.38 -6.87 -34.94
CA GLU A 17 21.15 -5.43 -34.68
C GLU A 17 19.66 -5.08 -34.71
N TRP A 18 18.90 -5.71 -35.57
CA TRP A 18 17.45 -5.54 -35.66
C TRP A 18 16.73 -6.85 -35.32
N LEU A 19 15.76 -6.74 -34.45
CA LEU A 19 14.88 -7.84 -34.05
C LEU A 19 13.49 -7.63 -34.61
N GLU A 20 13.04 -8.56 -35.44
CA GLU A 20 11.65 -8.59 -35.89
C GLU A 20 10.78 -9.09 -34.73
N THR A 21 9.85 -8.25 -34.29
CA THR A 21 9.04 -8.51 -33.09
C THR A 21 7.56 -8.21 -33.39
N PRO A 22 6.95 -8.90 -34.35
CA PRO A 22 5.57 -8.66 -34.73
C PRO A 22 4.63 -8.88 -33.54
N HIS A 23 3.78 -7.88 -33.27
CA HIS A 23 2.81 -7.88 -32.18
C HIS A 23 3.39 -7.91 -30.76
N GLN A 24 4.71 -7.84 -30.56
CA GLN A 24 5.37 -7.82 -29.24
C GLN A 24 5.56 -6.38 -28.78
N LYS A 25 4.58 -5.86 -28.06
CA LYS A 25 4.57 -4.44 -27.59
C LYS A 25 4.97 -4.29 -26.13
N THR A 26 4.89 -5.37 -25.34
CA THR A 26 5.22 -5.36 -23.93
C THR A 26 6.61 -5.96 -23.68
N ILE A 27 7.26 -5.53 -22.62
CA ILE A 27 8.56 -6.10 -22.20
C ILE A 27 8.49 -7.61 -22.03
N GLN A 28 7.38 -8.11 -21.45
CA GLN A 28 7.17 -9.53 -21.23
C GLN A 28 7.14 -10.33 -22.55
N GLU A 29 6.39 -9.85 -23.55
CA GLU A 29 6.32 -10.47 -24.87
C GLU A 29 7.69 -10.51 -25.56
N VAL A 30 8.40 -9.37 -25.56
CA VAL A 30 9.75 -9.29 -26.15
C VAL A 30 10.71 -10.22 -25.45
N CYS A 31 10.72 -10.28 -24.13
CA CYS A 31 11.60 -11.15 -23.36
C CYS A 31 11.30 -12.63 -23.59
N ASN A 32 10.03 -13.03 -23.48
CA ASN A 32 9.63 -14.44 -23.60
C ASN A 32 9.93 -15.01 -25.00
N ASN A 33 9.66 -14.23 -26.05
CA ASN A 33 9.81 -14.70 -27.43
C ASN A 33 11.27 -14.66 -27.93
N ASN A 34 12.12 -13.86 -27.30
CA ASN A 34 13.51 -13.68 -27.75
C ASN A 34 14.55 -14.17 -26.70
N ASN A 35 14.08 -14.85 -25.65
CA ASN A 35 14.93 -15.37 -24.56
C ASN A 35 15.85 -14.31 -23.96
N LEU A 36 15.24 -13.14 -23.61
CA LEU A 36 15.90 -11.98 -23.05
C LEU A 36 15.49 -11.79 -21.59
N ASP A 37 16.37 -11.15 -20.82
CA ASP A 37 16.03 -10.68 -19.48
C ASP A 37 15.51 -9.22 -19.54
N PRO A 38 14.47 -8.86 -18.77
CA PRO A 38 13.94 -7.49 -18.75
C PRO A 38 14.98 -6.42 -18.40
N SER A 39 16.05 -6.77 -17.66
CA SER A 39 17.13 -5.84 -17.32
C SER A 39 18.02 -5.45 -18.52
N GLN A 40 17.93 -6.20 -19.62
CA GLN A 40 18.65 -5.95 -20.87
C GLN A 40 17.92 -4.97 -21.81
N ILE A 41 16.72 -4.57 -21.43
CA ILE A 41 15.86 -3.72 -22.25
C ILE A 41 15.73 -2.33 -21.61
N ILE A 42 15.77 -1.30 -22.42
CA ILE A 42 15.31 0.05 -22.05
C ILE A 42 13.94 0.30 -22.68
N LYS A 43 12.92 0.48 -21.85
CA LYS A 43 11.60 0.89 -22.29
C LYS A 43 11.47 2.40 -22.25
N VAL A 44 10.81 2.94 -23.27
CA VAL A 44 10.49 4.36 -23.39
C VAL A 44 9.00 4.55 -23.14
N VAL A 45 8.69 5.45 -22.21
CA VAL A 45 7.32 5.83 -21.87
C VAL A 45 7.13 7.30 -22.23
N ILE A 46 6.08 7.61 -22.96
CA ILE A 46 5.79 8.98 -23.39
C ILE A 46 4.86 9.65 -22.38
N PHE A 47 5.21 10.87 -22.02
CA PHE A 47 4.35 11.77 -21.25
C PHE A 47 4.22 13.11 -21.95
N LEU A 48 3.13 13.81 -21.64
CA LEU A 48 2.92 15.20 -21.97
C LEU A 48 2.86 15.99 -20.67
N ALA A 49 3.81 16.87 -20.47
CA ALA A 49 3.87 17.78 -19.31
C ALA A 49 3.15 19.08 -19.65
N GLN A 50 2.15 19.46 -18.86
CA GLN A 50 1.34 20.66 -19.03
C GLN A 50 1.69 21.69 -17.95
N PHE A 51 2.19 22.83 -18.37
CA PHE A 51 2.62 23.94 -17.50
C PHE A 51 1.60 25.08 -17.45
N GLU A 52 1.75 25.96 -16.46
CA GLU A 52 1.04 27.23 -16.42
C GLU A 52 1.21 27.98 -17.75
N GLY A 53 0.19 28.78 -18.17
CA GLY A 53 0.19 29.48 -19.43
C GLY A 53 -0.12 28.61 -20.66
N LYS A 54 -0.60 27.35 -20.44
CA LYS A 54 -0.92 26.37 -21.50
C LYS A 54 0.28 25.93 -22.35
N PHE A 55 1.48 25.99 -21.80
CA PHE A 55 2.68 25.49 -22.46
C PHE A 55 2.80 23.99 -22.22
N GLU A 56 3.12 23.23 -23.25
CA GLU A 56 3.19 21.78 -23.22
C GLU A 56 4.55 21.28 -23.71
N VAL A 57 5.09 20.30 -22.96
CA VAL A 57 6.41 19.70 -23.23
C VAL A 57 6.26 18.19 -23.39
N PRO A 58 6.60 17.64 -24.56
CA PRO A 58 6.61 16.20 -24.78
C PRO A 58 7.85 15.56 -24.15
N ILE A 59 7.64 14.51 -23.36
CA ILE A 59 8.65 13.84 -22.56
C ILE A 59 8.85 12.41 -23.05
N LEU A 60 10.10 12.01 -23.27
CA LEU A 60 10.53 10.61 -23.41
C LEU A 60 11.19 10.18 -22.10
N ALA A 61 10.51 9.37 -21.31
CA ALA A 61 11.03 8.82 -20.08
C ALA A 61 11.58 7.41 -20.33
N CYS A 62 12.89 7.26 -20.24
CA CYS A 62 13.62 6.01 -20.47
C CYS A 62 13.92 5.32 -19.13
N ILE A 63 13.56 4.05 -19.02
CA ILE A 63 13.79 3.26 -17.82
C ILE A 63 14.08 1.81 -18.18
N ARG A 64 14.87 1.11 -17.36
CA ARG A 64 15.16 -0.31 -17.55
C ARG A 64 13.90 -1.15 -17.51
N GLY A 65 13.80 -2.16 -18.35
CA GLY A 65 12.58 -2.93 -18.58
C GLY A 65 12.01 -3.62 -17.33
N ASP A 66 12.85 -4.01 -16.39
CA ASP A 66 12.49 -4.61 -15.11
C ASP A 66 12.04 -3.59 -14.04
N GLN A 67 12.07 -2.30 -14.33
CA GLN A 67 11.74 -1.21 -13.41
C GLN A 67 10.42 -0.53 -13.79
N HIS A 68 9.84 0.23 -12.85
CA HIS A 68 8.63 1.01 -13.04
C HIS A 68 8.88 2.48 -12.74
N ILE A 69 8.32 3.37 -13.56
CA ILE A 69 8.41 4.82 -13.36
C ILE A 69 7.59 5.20 -12.13
N ASN A 70 8.19 6.03 -11.28
CA ASN A 70 7.51 6.77 -10.23
C ASN A 70 7.09 8.13 -10.80
N GLU A 71 5.81 8.30 -11.08
CA GLU A 71 5.28 9.52 -11.69
C GLU A 71 5.49 10.75 -10.80
N VAL A 72 5.50 10.59 -9.48
CA VAL A 72 5.77 11.71 -8.55
C VAL A 72 7.23 12.15 -8.63
N LYS A 73 8.18 11.23 -8.70
CA LYS A 73 9.60 11.56 -8.91
C LYS A 73 9.81 12.24 -10.27
N LEU A 74 9.20 11.68 -11.31
CA LEU A 74 9.26 12.25 -12.67
C LEU A 74 8.65 13.64 -12.69
N PHE A 75 7.47 13.85 -12.10
CA PHE A 75 6.82 15.15 -11.96
C PHE A 75 7.74 16.16 -11.27
N ASN A 76 8.30 15.80 -10.13
CA ASN A 76 9.19 16.69 -9.37
C ASN A 76 10.47 17.02 -10.13
N LEU A 77 11.01 16.07 -10.90
CA LEU A 77 12.19 16.28 -11.71
C LEU A 77 11.88 17.28 -12.86
N ILE A 78 10.80 17.07 -13.58
CA ILE A 78 10.37 17.95 -14.69
C ILE A 78 10.05 19.36 -14.16
N ASN A 79 9.38 19.47 -13.02
CA ASN A 79 9.03 20.77 -12.44
C ASN A 79 10.26 21.62 -12.06
N LYS A 80 11.40 20.98 -11.78
CA LYS A 80 12.66 21.69 -11.51
C LYS A 80 13.37 22.19 -12.77
N LEU A 81 13.03 21.66 -13.95
CA LEU A 81 13.69 22.03 -15.22
C LEU A 81 13.15 23.30 -15.83
N HIS A 82 11.94 23.69 -15.48
CA HIS A 82 11.24 24.83 -16.07
C HIS A 82 10.93 25.88 -15.04
N HIS A 83 10.86 27.13 -15.47
CA HIS A 83 10.49 28.29 -14.62
C HIS A 83 9.00 28.39 -14.35
N PHE A 84 8.17 27.59 -15.05
CA PHE A 84 6.72 27.55 -14.88
C PHE A 84 6.33 26.37 -14.01
N ASN A 85 5.24 26.51 -13.24
CA ASN A 85 4.72 25.42 -12.44
C ASN A 85 4.11 24.33 -13.34
N LEU A 86 4.53 23.11 -13.12
CA LEU A 86 3.94 21.93 -13.76
C LEU A 86 2.55 21.66 -13.15
N LEU A 87 1.51 21.67 -13.99
CA LEU A 87 0.13 21.46 -13.57
C LEU A 87 -0.29 19.99 -13.67
N ASN A 88 0.15 19.31 -14.74
CA ASN A 88 -0.26 17.95 -15.02
C ASN A 88 0.84 17.19 -15.79
N LEU A 89 0.89 15.89 -15.61
CA LEU A 89 1.75 14.97 -16.34
C LEU A 89 0.88 13.82 -16.88
N LYS A 90 0.55 13.88 -18.17
CA LYS A 90 -0.34 12.93 -18.83
C LYS A 90 0.49 11.86 -19.55
N LYS A 91 0.27 10.59 -19.21
CA LYS A 91 0.88 9.46 -19.90
C LYS A 91 0.18 9.18 -21.24
N ILE A 92 0.95 8.91 -22.29
CA ILE A 92 0.44 8.53 -23.61
C ILE A 92 0.60 7.01 -23.76
N GLU A 93 -0.52 6.28 -23.71
CA GLU A 93 -0.52 4.81 -23.69
C GLU A 93 -1.02 4.18 -24.99
N ASP A 94 -1.97 4.83 -25.64
CA ASP A 94 -2.63 4.32 -26.83
C ASP A 94 -2.94 5.44 -27.85
N LYS A 95 -3.54 5.02 -28.99
CA LYS A 95 -3.90 5.97 -30.06
C LYS A 95 -4.93 7.01 -29.62
N ASN A 96 -5.78 6.72 -28.65
CA ASN A 96 -6.82 7.64 -28.19
C ASN A 96 -6.25 8.71 -27.27
N THR A 97 -5.10 8.43 -26.65
CA THR A 97 -4.39 9.38 -25.78
C THR A 97 -3.36 10.23 -26.54
N ILE A 98 -3.10 9.91 -27.82
CA ILE A 98 -2.18 10.69 -28.67
C ILE A 98 -2.76 12.08 -28.95
N GLU A 99 -1.99 13.10 -28.62
CA GLU A 99 -2.32 14.46 -28.93
C GLU A 99 -2.13 14.75 -30.42
N LYS A 100 -2.93 15.68 -30.98
CA LYS A 100 -2.87 16.06 -32.41
C LYS A 100 -1.50 16.57 -32.86
N ASN A 101 -0.69 17.01 -31.91
CA ASN A 101 0.67 17.53 -32.16
C ASN A 101 1.74 16.40 -32.15
N LEU A 102 1.36 15.16 -31.92
CA LEU A 102 2.25 14.00 -31.99
C LEU A 102 1.82 13.12 -33.17
N VAL A 103 2.72 12.84 -34.08
CA VAL A 103 2.43 12.10 -35.33
C VAL A 103 3.36 10.91 -35.49
N ASP A 104 2.86 9.91 -36.19
CA ASP A 104 3.62 8.71 -36.59
C ASP A 104 4.37 8.02 -35.45
N LEU A 105 3.78 8.04 -34.23
CA LEU A 105 4.36 7.34 -33.08
C LEU A 105 4.14 5.83 -33.18
N PRO A 106 5.22 5.03 -33.29
CA PRO A 106 5.14 3.57 -33.29
C PRO A 106 4.96 3.03 -31.88
N LEU A 107 3.80 3.27 -31.26
CA LEU A 107 3.52 2.88 -29.87
C LEU A 107 3.80 1.40 -29.64
N GLY A 108 4.56 1.11 -28.57
CA GLY A 108 5.08 -0.21 -28.26
C GLY A 108 6.45 -0.53 -28.90
N PHE A 109 6.95 0.34 -29.80
CA PHE A 109 8.23 0.16 -30.51
C PHE A 109 9.09 1.44 -30.50
N ILE A 110 8.91 2.28 -29.51
CA ILE A 110 9.60 3.56 -29.38
C ILE A 110 10.96 3.34 -28.70
N GLY A 111 12.00 3.88 -29.33
CA GLY A 111 13.37 3.91 -28.82
C GLY A 111 13.77 5.26 -28.22
N PRO A 112 14.90 5.31 -27.49
CA PRO A 112 15.39 6.54 -26.88
C PRO A 112 15.83 7.60 -27.89
N ASP A 113 16.14 7.19 -29.11
CA ASP A 113 16.56 8.02 -30.24
C ASP A 113 15.42 8.49 -31.14
N LEU A 114 14.16 8.49 -30.66
CA LEU A 114 12.98 8.94 -31.42
C LEU A 114 13.20 10.35 -31.98
N ASP A 115 12.97 10.51 -33.30
CA ASP A 115 13.19 11.79 -33.99
C ASP A 115 12.18 12.88 -33.53
N ASN A 116 12.65 14.12 -33.41
CA ASN A 116 11.83 15.26 -33.08
C ASN A 116 10.79 15.60 -34.18
N LYS A 117 10.96 15.09 -35.41
CA LYS A 117 9.96 15.23 -36.50
C LYS A 117 8.61 14.64 -36.19
N THR A 118 8.53 13.74 -35.17
CA THR A 118 7.27 13.22 -34.65
C THR A 118 6.45 14.26 -33.89
N ILE A 119 7.01 15.44 -33.60
CA ILE A 119 6.33 16.57 -32.96
C ILE A 119 5.91 17.56 -34.04
N LYS A 120 4.59 17.74 -34.24
CA LYS A 120 4.03 18.86 -35.01
C LYS A 120 4.00 20.09 -34.12
N ALA A 121 4.95 21.00 -34.35
CA ALA A 121 5.08 22.21 -33.54
C ALA A 121 3.85 23.12 -33.67
N SER A 122 3.11 23.31 -32.59
CA SER A 122 2.22 24.46 -32.39
C SER A 122 2.94 25.52 -31.55
N SER A 123 2.40 26.73 -31.49
CA SER A 123 3.01 27.85 -30.75
C SER A 123 3.18 27.54 -29.24
N ASN A 124 2.38 26.63 -28.71
CA ASN A 124 2.32 26.29 -27.28
C ASN A 124 3.10 25.01 -26.93
N TRP A 125 3.83 24.43 -27.87
CA TRP A 125 4.54 23.17 -27.66
C TRP A 125 6.05 23.36 -27.78
N GLU A 126 6.80 22.64 -26.94
CA GLU A 126 8.23 22.43 -27.11
C GLU A 126 8.46 21.66 -28.42
N LYS A 127 9.42 22.13 -29.25
CA LYS A 127 9.68 21.59 -30.60
C LYS A 127 10.58 20.36 -30.62
N LYS A 128 11.02 19.91 -29.47
CA LYS A 128 11.86 18.73 -29.32
C LYS A 128 11.46 17.92 -28.10
N TRP A 129 11.78 16.62 -28.12
CA TRP A 129 11.59 15.74 -27.00
C TRP A 129 12.50 16.15 -25.83
N THR A 130 11.93 16.33 -24.64
CA THR A 130 12.70 16.33 -23.41
C THR A 130 12.95 14.88 -23.03
N ARG A 131 14.19 14.45 -23.09
CA ARG A 131 14.60 13.07 -22.83
C ARG A 131 15.10 12.93 -21.40
N ILE A 132 14.48 12.04 -20.65
CA ILE A 132 14.82 11.76 -19.26
C ILE A 132 15.16 10.28 -19.16
N ILE A 133 16.26 9.94 -18.48
CA ILE A 133 16.65 8.55 -18.26
C ILE A 133 16.93 8.29 -16.79
N ASP A 134 16.47 7.15 -16.31
CA ASP A 134 16.77 6.67 -14.97
C ASP A 134 18.24 6.26 -14.83
N HIS A 135 18.85 6.52 -13.69
CA HIS A 135 20.22 6.12 -13.40
C HIS A 135 20.49 4.63 -13.71
N SER A 136 19.53 3.74 -13.39
CA SER A 136 19.67 2.30 -13.64
C SER A 136 19.72 1.91 -15.11
N ALA A 137 19.22 2.77 -15.98
CA ALA A 137 19.23 2.58 -17.44
C ALA A 137 20.40 3.30 -18.11
N SER A 138 20.85 4.45 -17.57
CA SER A 138 21.97 5.22 -18.13
C SER A 138 23.31 4.48 -18.07
N ASP A 139 23.43 3.51 -17.16
CA ASP A 139 24.63 2.69 -17.01
C ASP A 139 24.76 1.57 -18.07
N LEU A 140 23.71 1.36 -18.89
CA LEU A 140 23.73 0.34 -19.93
C LEU A 140 24.36 0.86 -21.22
N SER A 141 25.56 0.36 -21.57
CA SER A 141 26.22 0.64 -22.83
C SER A 141 25.67 -0.16 -24.01
N LYS A 142 25.12 -1.35 -23.73
CA LYS A 142 24.52 -2.26 -24.71
C LYS A 142 23.16 -2.74 -24.21
N PHE A 143 22.11 -2.48 -24.98
CA PHE A 143 20.74 -2.79 -24.59
C PHE A 143 19.82 -2.93 -25.81
N ILE A 144 18.61 -3.47 -25.59
CA ILE A 144 17.55 -3.52 -26.57
C ILE A 144 16.50 -2.46 -26.25
N SER A 145 15.97 -1.79 -27.29
CA SER A 145 14.84 -0.89 -27.15
C SER A 145 13.99 -0.89 -28.42
N GLY A 146 12.88 -0.16 -28.43
CA GLY A 146 12.10 0.02 -29.65
C GLY A 146 12.97 0.58 -30.77
N GLY A 147 12.75 0.10 -32.02
CA GLY A 147 13.50 0.54 -33.20
C GLY A 147 12.86 1.74 -33.90
N ASN A 148 11.91 2.44 -33.28
CA ASN A 148 11.13 3.54 -33.86
C ASN A 148 10.40 3.13 -35.16
N LYS A 149 10.16 1.84 -35.33
CA LYS A 149 9.43 1.24 -36.45
C LYS A 149 8.51 0.15 -35.93
N VAL A 150 7.28 0.14 -36.41
CA VAL A 150 6.28 -0.87 -36.00
C VAL A 150 6.81 -2.27 -36.27
N ASN A 151 6.66 -3.16 -35.27
CA ASN A 151 7.12 -4.55 -35.28
C ASN A 151 8.63 -4.77 -35.24
N PHE A 152 9.41 -3.74 -34.86
CA PHE A 152 10.86 -3.87 -34.76
C PHE A 152 11.40 -3.31 -33.43
N HIS A 153 12.30 -4.09 -32.83
CA HIS A 153 13.21 -3.62 -31.78
C HIS A 153 14.63 -3.58 -32.32
N LYS A 154 15.48 -2.77 -31.67
CA LYS A 154 16.87 -2.56 -32.10
C LYS A 154 17.82 -2.80 -30.93
N VAL A 155 18.98 -3.40 -31.22
CA VAL A 155 20.12 -3.44 -30.33
C VAL A 155 20.91 -2.14 -30.44
N PHE A 156 21.00 -1.41 -29.35
CA PHE A 156 21.85 -0.26 -29.22
C PHE A 156 23.21 -0.70 -28.68
N GLN A 157 24.27 -0.42 -29.42
CA GLN A 157 25.63 -0.71 -29.02
C GLN A 157 26.36 0.61 -28.79
N GLU A 158 27.12 0.71 -27.69
CA GLU A 158 27.89 1.92 -27.35
C GLU A 158 27.05 3.21 -27.37
N PHE A 159 25.77 3.09 -27.03
CA PHE A 159 24.88 4.25 -26.99
C PHE A 159 25.23 5.11 -25.77
N SER A 160 25.55 6.38 -26.01
CA SER A 160 25.85 7.34 -24.96
C SER A 160 24.62 8.16 -24.62
N PHE A 161 24.26 8.18 -23.34
CA PHE A 161 23.26 9.08 -22.80
C PHE A 161 23.94 10.40 -22.37
N ASP A 162 24.54 11.12 -23.34
CA ASP A 162 25.20 12.38 -23.07
C ASP A 162 24.22 13.37 -22.42
N SER A 163 24.70 14.07 -21.40
CA SER A 163 23.93 15.04 -20.62
C SER A 163 23.34 16.23 -21.42
N LYS A 164 23.80 16.42 -22.67
CA LYS A 164 23.24 17.43 -23.58
C LYS A 164 21.88 17.02 -24.16
N ASP A 165 21.68 15.73 -24.38
CA ASP A 165 20.46 15.19 -24.97
C ASP A 165 19.54 14.52 -23.96
N PHE A 166 20.10 13.98 -22.88
CA PHE A 166 19.37 13.29 -21.83
C PHE A 166 19.61 13.91 -20.46
N LEU A 167 18.53 14.09 -19.71
CA LEU A 167 18.58 14.37 -18.30
C LEU A 167 18.60 13.04 -17.53
N ILE A 168 19.67 12.80 -16.81
CA ILE A 168 19.80 11.62 -15.96
C ILE A 168 19.22 11.93 -14.57
N GLY A 169 18.34 11.08 -14.05
CA GLY A 169 17.73 11.27 -12.74
C GLY A 169 17.11 10.01 -12.15
N ASP A 170 16.81 10.03 -10.87
CA ASP A 170 16.07 8.94 -10.19
C ASP A 170 14.57 9.10 -10.47
N ILE A 171 14.04 8.29 -11.39
CA ILE A 171 12.62 8.30 -11.75
C ILE A 171 11.93 6.94 -11.53
N ARG A 172 12.59 5.98 -10.89
CA ARG A 172 12.05 4.64 -10.68
C ARG A 172 11.38 4.45 -9.32
N ASN A 173 10.46 3.50 -9.24
CA ASN A 173 9.99 2.95 -7.97
C ASN A 173 11.07 2.05 -7.36
N ALA A 174 11.20 2.10 -6.04
CA ALA A 174 11.88 1.05 -5.31
C ALA A 174 11.09 -0.26 -5.39
N LYS A 175 11.78 -1.40 -5.42
CA LYS A 175 11.13 -2.72 -5.42
C LYS A 175 11.80 -3.67 -4.44
N LYS A 176 11.12 -4.77 -4.12
CA LYS A 176 11.66 -5.86 -3.31
C LYS A 176 12.99 -6.35 -3.93
N GLY A 177 14.00 -6.55 -3.08
CA GLY A 177 15.34 -6.97 -3.48
C GLY A 177 16.28 -5.82 -3.87
N ASP A 178 15.80 -4.57 -3.94
CA ASP A 178 16.71 -3.43 -4.07
C ASP A 178 17.55 -3.27 -2.82
N LYS A 179 18.80 -2.87 -2.98
CA LYS A 179 19.71 -2.58 -1.87
C LYS A 179 19.56 -1.16 -1.38
N VAL A 180 19.78 -0.92 -0.09
CA VAL A 180 19.70 0.42 0.52
C VAL A 180 21.12 0.95 0.73
N SER A 181 21.43 2.07 0.07
CA SER A 181 22.79 2.64 0.02
C SER A 181 23.41 3.04 1.38
N ILE A 182 22.57 3.31 2.39
CA ILE A 182 23.02 3.78 3.73
C ILE A 182 23.06 2.68 4.79
N TYR A 183 22.61 1.46 4.47
CA TYR A 183 22.54 0.33 5.41
C TYR A 183 23.25 -0.90 4.83
N ASP A 184 24.58 -0.87 4.73
CA ASP A 184 25.44 -2.00 4.34
C ASP A 184 24.86 -2.99 3.31
N ASN A 185 24.15 -2.45 2.32
CA ASN A 185 23.45 -3.22 1.28
C ASN A 185 22.32 -4.13 1.75
N GLU A 186 21.65 -3.83 2.86
CA GLU A 186 20.42 -4.53 3.22
C GLU A 186 19.38 -4.45 2.09
N GLU A 187 18.66 -5.54 1.87
CA GLU A 187 17.65 -5.63 0.82
C GLU A 187 16.27 -5.15 1.31
N LEU A 188 15.57 -4.42 0.44
CA LEU A 188 14.19 -4.01 0.67
C LEU A 188 13.27 -5.23 0.66
N LYS A 189 12.41 -5.31 1.69
CA LYS A 189 11.34 -6.31 1.80
C LYS A 189 10.01 -5.63 1.50
N GLU A 190 9.18 -6.31 0.73
CA GLU A 190 7.79 -5.88 0.50
C GLU A 190 6.88 -6.46 1.58
N LYS A 191 6.08 -5.59 2.21
CA LYS A 191 5.02 -5.99 3.13
C LYS A 191 3.75 -5.22 2.79
N LYS A 192 2.61 -5.90 2.84
CA LYS A 192 1.30 -5.25 2.80
C LYS A 192 0.95 -4.76 4.20
N GLY A 193 0.41 -3.56 4.29
CA GLY A 193 -0.05 -2.96 5.54
C GLY A 193 -1.47 -2.43 5.39
N ILE A 194 -2.16 -2.28 6.52
CA ILE A 194 -3.45 -1.60 6.60
C ILE A 194 -3.17 -0.20 7.15
N GLU A 195 -3.50 0.84 6.38
CA GLU A 195 -3.35 2.22 6.82
C GLU A 195 -4.45 2.55 7.83
N ILE A 196 -4.09 2.68 9.10
CA ILE A 196 -5.02 3.00 10.20
C ILE A 196 -5.05 4.50 10.55
N GLY A 197 -4.06 5.24 10.13
CA GLY A 197 -3.98 6.69 10.35
C GLY A 197 -3.10 7.37 9.32
N HIS A 198 -3.34 8.67 9.11
CA HIS A 198 -2.60 9.49 8.16
C HIS A 198 -2.37 10.90 8.72
N ILE A 199 -1.16 11.40 8.53
CA ILE A 199 -0.78 12.78 8.86
C ILE A 199 -0.62 13.56 7.55
N PHE A 200 -1.41 14.61 7.38
CA PHE A 200 -1.35 15.48 6.22
C PHE A 200 -0.62 16.78 6.57
N GLN A 201 0.42 17.11 5.84
CA GLN A 201 1.08 18.42 5.91
C GLN A 201 0.39 19.35 4.93
N LEU A 202 -0.59 20.11 5.40
CA LEU A 202 -1.39 21.00 4.55
C LEU A 202 -0.68 22.31 4.22
N GLY A 203 0.38 22.65 4.97
CA GLY A 203 1.10 23.91 4.80
C GLY A 203 0.17 25.12 4.94
N GLN A 204 0.24 26.04 4.00
CA GLN A 204 -0.58 27.26 3.98
C GLN A 204 -1.73 27.19 2.98
N LYS A 205 -1.96 26.02 2.33
CA LYS A 205 -2.94 25.86 1.25
C LYS A 205 -4.36 26.36 1.59
N TYR A 206 -4.79 26.15 2.82
CA TYR A 206 -6.13 26.58 3.27
C TYR A 206 -6.07 27.91 4.04
N SER A 207 -5.08 28.10 4.90
CA SER A 207 -4.93 29.31 5.71
C SER A 207 -4.79 30.57 4.86
N GLU A 208 -4.10 30.48 3.73
CA GLU A 208 -3.99 31.59 2.77
C GLU A 208 -5.36 31.99 2.21
N LYS A 209 -6.13 31.02 1.72
CA LYS A 209 -7.47 31.26 1.15
C LYS A 209 -8.51 31.70 2.18
N LEU A 210 -8.38 31.24 3.41
CA LEU A 210 -9.24 31.60 4.55
C LEU A 210 -8.78 32.88 5.24
N ASN A 211 -7.65 33.49 4.81
CA ASN A 211 -7.01 34.62 5.47
C ASN A 211 -6.74 34.38 6.97
N ALA A 212 -6.45 33.10 7.32
CA ALA A 212 -6.15 32.69 8.68
C ALA A 212 -4.69 33.02 9.00
N LYS A 213 -4.45 34.11 9.73
CA LYS A 213 -3.14 34.67 10.02
C LYS A 213 -2.90 34.78 11.51
N PHE A 214 -1.64 34.85 11.89
CA PHE A 214 -1.19 35.18 13.23
C PHE A 214 -0.10 36.27 13.15
N SER A 215 0.07 37.03 14.24
CA SER A 215 1.18 37.93 14.38
C SER A 215 2.38 37.17 14.91
N ASP A 216 3.51 37.19 14.20
CA ASP A 216 4.75 36.59 14.66
C ASP A 216 5.45 37.45 15.72
N LYS A 217 6.63 37.01 16.17
CA LYS A 217 7.43 37.68 17.19
C LYS A 217 7.83 39.12 16.82
N ASP A 218 7.92 39.39 15.53
CA ASP A 218 8.30 40.67 14.95
C ASP A 218 7.08 41.54 14.62
N GLY A 219 5.88 41.10 15.00
CA GLY A 219 4.61 41.79 14.73
C GLY A 219 4.11 41.64 13.27
N GLN A 220 4.75 40.80 12.47
CA GLN A 220 4.33 40.58 11.10
C GLN A 220 3.20 39.54 11.01
N LEU A 221 2.21 39.83 10.18
CA LEU A 221 1.12 38.88 9.90
C LEU A 221 1.60 37.77 8.95
N LYS A 222 1.58 36.52 9.44
CA LYS A 222 1.93 35.32 8.67
C LYS A 222 0.75 34.35 8.62
N ASN A 223 0.61 33.64 7.49
CA ASN A 223 -0.39 32.59 7.37
C ASN A 223 -0.06 31.41 8.31
N LEU A 224 -1.09 30.80 8.88
CA LEU A 224 -0.93 29.61 9.71
C LEU A 224 -0.43 28.42 8.90
N TRP A 225 0.55 27.69 9.43
CA TRP A 225 0.89 26.37 8.94
C TRP A 225 -0.08 25.34 9.53
N MET A 226 -0.67 24.54 8.64
CA MET A 226 -1.73 23.61 9.00
C MET A 226 -1.28 22.17 8.84
N GLY A 227 -1.73 21.31 9.75
CA GLY A 227 -1.67 19.86 9.65
C GLY A 227 -3.07 19.27 9.84
N CYS A 228 -3.26 18.05 9.33
CA CYS A 228 -4.46 17.27 9.58
C CYS A 228 -4.04 15.86 10.03
N TYR A 229 -4.71 15.35 11.05
CA TYR A 229 -4.38 14.10 11.71
C TYR A 229 -5.62 13.21 11.70
N GLY A 230 -5.63 12.22 10.78
CA GLY A 230 -6.75 11.30 10.60
C GLY A 230 -6.49 9.93 11.22
N ILE A 231 -7.47 9.37 11.92
CA ILE A 231 -7.45 7.99 12.41
C ILE A 231 -8.75 7.30 11.98
N GLY A 232 -8.59 6.14 11.32
CA GLY A 232 -9.71 5.31 10.90
C GLY A 232 -10.17 4.38 12.01
N VAL A 233 -11.04 4.84 12.91
CA VAL A 233 -11.48 4.08 14.09
C VAL A 233 -12.06 2.72 13.72
N THR A 234 -12.96 2.66 12.75
CA THR A 234 -13.55 1.40 12.26
C THR A 234 -12.50 0.52 11.56
N ARG A 235 -11.54 1.14 10.88
CA ARG A 235 -10.44 0.41 10.24
C ARG A 235 -9.48 -0.20 11.27
N ILE A 236 -9.30 0.41 12.44
CA ILE A 236 -8.53 -0.17 13.55
C ILE A 236 -9.17 -1.49 13.99
N ALA A 237 -10.51 -1.52 14.17
CA ALA A 237 -11.22 -2.74 14.52
C ALA A 237 -11.02 -3.84 13.45
N GLN A 238 -11.15 -3.51 12.16
CA GLN A 238 -10.90 -4.44 11.06
C GLN A 238 -9.44 -4.96 11.04
N ALA A 239 -8.47 -4.06 11.27
CA ALA A 239 -7.05 -4.43 11.33
C ALA A 239 -6.75 -5.34 12.52
N ALA A 240 -7.39 -5.09 13.66
CA ALA A 240 -7.26 -5.95 14.84
C ALA A 240 -7.82 -7.36 14.59
N ILE A 241 -8.96 -7.47 13.91
CA ILE A 241 -9.54 -8.78 13.51
C ILE A 241 -8.60 -9.51 12.56
N GLU A 242 -8.08 -8.81 11.55
CA GLU A 242 -7.16 -9.40 10.56
C GLU A 242 -5.87 -9.93 11.20
N GLN A 243 -5.40 -9.31 12.28
CA GLN A 243 -4.20 -9.72 13.00
C GLN A 243 -4.44 -10.74 14.11
N ASN A 244 -5.68 -10.83 14.61
CA ASN A 244 -6.04 -11.64 15.76
C ASN A 244 -7.24 -12.53 15.44
N HIS A 245 -7.00 -13.62 14.71
CA HIS A 245 -8.00 -14.64 14.39
C HIS A 245 -7.35 -16.01 14.31
N ASP A 246 -8.17 -17.04 14.38
CA ASP A 246 -7.79 -18.43 14.09
C ASP A 246 -8.80 -19.08 13.12
N GLN A 247 -8.72 -20.38 12.92
CA GLN A 247 -9.64 -21.12 12.04
C GLN A 247 -11.09 -21.15 12.54
N LYS A 248 -11.34 -20.84 13.80
CA LYS A 248 -12.67 -20.84 14.42
C LYS A 248 -13.35 -19.47 14.36
N GLY A 249 -12.58 -18.39 14.28
CA GLY A 249 -13.10 -17.04 14.24
C GLY A 249 -12.16 -15.99 14.84
N ILE A 250 -12.75 -14.89 15.29
CA ILE A 250 -12.04 -13.74 15.87
C ILE A 250 -11.45 -14.10 17.23
N CYS A 251 -10.31 -13.47 17.55
CA CYS A 251 -9.69 -13.49 18.88
C CYS A 251 -9.46 -12.04 19.33
N TRP A 252 -10.50 -11.37 19.83
CA TRP A 252 -10.41 -9.96 20.18
C TRP A 252 -9.33 -9.70 21.25
N PRO A 253 -8.46 -8.71 21.02
CA PRO A 253 -7.69 -8.12 22.11
C PRO A 253 -8.66 -7.49 23.13
N ILE A 254 -8.47 -7.79 24.42
CA ILE A 254 -9.42 -7.37 25.46
C ILE A 254 -9.63 -5.84 25.52
N GLN A 255 -8.60 -5.06 25.14
CA GLN A 255 -8.62 -3.60 25.16
C GLN A 255 -9.62 -2.97 24.17
N ILE A 256 -10.03 -3.69 23.12
CA ILE A 256 -10.91 -3.22 22.06
C ILE A 256 -12.04 -4.20 21.75
N SER A 257 -12.19 -5.22 22.58
CA SER A 257 -13.32 -6.14 22.47
C SER A 257 -14.64 -5.43 22.74
N PRO A 258 -15.71 -5.73 21.99
CA PRO A 258 -17.03 -5.14 22.24
C PRO A 258 -17.61 -5.55 23.59
N PHE A 259 -17.23 -6.70 24.12
CA PHE A 259 -17.54 -7.21 25.46
C PHE A 259 -16.32 -7.91 26.01
N GLU A 260 -16.14 -7.89 27.34
CA GLU A 260 -15.03 -8.59 28.00
C GLU A 260 -15.32 -10.08 28.13
N VAL A 261 -16.59 -10.44 28.33
CA VAL A 261 -17.02 -11.80 28.58
C VAL A 261 -18.41 -12.09 27.97
N ILE A 262 -18.62 -13.32 27.51
CA ILE A 262 -19.93 -13.85 27.11
C ILE A 262 -20.33 -14.95 28.04
N ILE A 263 -21.60 -14.91 28.52
CA ILE A 263 -22.23 -15.97 29.32
C ILE A 263 -23.06 -16.86 28.39
N ILE A 264 -22.82 -18.15 28.44
CA ILE A 264 -23.42 -19.16 27.55
C ILE A 264 -24.13 -20.23 28.39
N PRO A 265 -25.40 -20.05 28.74
CA PRO A 265 -26.20 -21.12 29.33
C PRO A 265 -26.50 -22.20 28.30
N THR A 266 -26.25 -23.48 28.65
CA THR A 266 -26.50 -24.59 27.72
C THR A 266 -27.98 -24.97 27.61
N ASN A 267 -28.78 -24.67 28.64
CA ASN A 267 -30.21 -24.95 28.69
C ASN A 267 -30.96 -23.97 29.62
N LEU A 268 -31.55 -22.92 29.05
CA LEU A 268 -32.34 -21.92 29.80
C LEU A 268 -33.70 -22.44 30.29
N LYS A 269 -34.13 -23.63 29.84
CA LYS A 269 -35.37 -24.27 30.37
C LYS A 269 -35.12 -24.97 31.67
N ASP A 270 -33.85 -25.21 32.05
CA ASP A 270 -33.48 -25.73 33.36
C ASP A 270 -33.48 -24.56 34.36
N PRO A 271 -34.36 -24.59 35.40
CA PRO A 271 -34.44 -23.50 36.36
C PRO A 271 -33.11 -23.19 37.06
N ILE A 272 -32.33 -24.22 37.37
CA ILE A 272 -31.05 -24.03 38.06
C ILE A 272 -30.06 -23.26 37.18
N GLN A 273 -29.98 -23.62 35.90
CA GLN A 273 -29.10 -22.91 34.96
C GLN A 273 -29.63 -21.48 34.70
N SER A 274 -30.95 -21.29 34.57
CA SER A 274 -31.55 -19.98 34.36
C SER A 274 -31.28 -19.03 35.53
N ASP A 275 -31.57 -19.45 36.75
CA ASP A 275 -31.35 -18.64 37.95
C ASP A 275 -29.86 -18.31 38.15
N LEU A 276 -28.99 -19.28 37.95
CA LEU A 276 -27.55 -19.05 38.04
C LEU A 276 -27.02 -18.10 36.96
N THR A 277 -27.56 -18.19 35.74
CA THR A 277 -27.25 -17.30 34.66
C THR A 277 -27.57 -15.85 35.01
N GLU A 278 -28.77 -15.61 35.52
CA GLU A 278 -29.24 -14.26 35.91
C GLU A 278 -28.39 -13.71 37.07
N GLN A 279 -28.07 -14.54 38.06
CA GLN A 279 -27.19 -14.15 39.18
C GLN A 279 -25.79 -13.74 38.71
N ILE A 280 -25.15 -14.52 37.86
CA ILE A 280 -23.83 -14.22 37.32
C ILE A 280 -23.88 -12.96 36.44
N TYR A 281 -24.86 -12.87 35.55
CA TYR A 281 -25.02 -11.72 34.66
C TYR A 281 -25.15 -10.40 35.44
N ASN A 282 -26.08 -10.38 36.45
CA ASN A 282 -26.29 -9.20 37.28
C ASN A 282 -25.06 -8.86 38.13
N ASN A 283 -24.35 -9.87 38.65
CA ASN A 283 -23.12 -9.65 39.41
C ASN A 283 -22.03 -8.99 38.55
N PHE A 284 -21.85 -9.43 37.30
CA PHE A 284 -20.87 -8.83 36.39
C PHE A 284 -21.26 -7.39 36.00
N LEU A 285 -22.53 -7.12 35.75
CA LEU A 285 -23.04 -5.75 35.48
C LEU A 285 -22.80 -4.80 36.66
N ILE A 286 -23.12 -5.25 37.90
CA ILE A 286 -22.88 -4.42 39.10
C ILE A 286 -21.40 -4.08 39.25
N ASN A 287 -20.51 -4.98 38.87
CA ASN A 287 -19.06 -4.77 38.88
C ASN A 287 -18.53 -4.03 37.64
N LYS A 288 -19.42 -3.48 36.78
CA LYS A 288 -19.10 -2.68 35.57
C LYS A 288 -18.25 -3.45 34.55
N ILE A 289 -18.45 -4.74 34.44
CA ILE A 289 -17.82 -5.59 33.41
C ILE A 289 -18.75 -5.59 32.19
N ASP A 290 -18.22 -5.37 31.01
CA ASP A 290 -18.96 -5.45 29.77
C ASP A 290 -19.26 -6.92 29.42
N VAL A 291 -20.49 -7.36 29.73
CA VAL A 291 -20.92 -8.74 29.61
C VAL A 291 -22.02 -8.91 28.57
N LEU A 292 -21.84 -9.90 27.68
CA LEU A 292 -22.84 -10.36 26.73
C LEU A 292 -23.52 -11.63 27.27
N LEU A 293 -24.84 -11.73 27.19
CA LEU A 293 -25.60 -12.94 27.51
C LEU A 293 -26.17 -13.56 26.23
N ASP A 294 -25.87 -14.83 25.98
CA ASP A 294 -26.55 -15.60 24.93
C ASP A 294 -27.86 -16.21 25.48
N ASP A 295 -28.91 -15.43 25.45
CA ASP A 295 -30.27 -15.78 25.94
C ASP A 295 -31.12 -16.56 24.92
N ARG A 296 -30.55 -16.91 23.77
CA ARG A 296 -31.27 -17.64 22.72
C ARG A 296 -31.64 -19.07 23.18
N ASN A 297 -32.78 -19.57 22.71
CA ASN A 297 -33.19 -20.94 22.95
C ASN A 297 -32.63 -21.91 21.88
N ASP A 298 -31.34 -21.82 21.63
CA ASP A 298 -30.61 -22.64 20.66
C ASP A 298 -29.86 -23.80 21.32
N ARG A 299 -29.46 -24.78 20.52
CA ARG A 299 -28.63 -25.92 20.99
C ARG A 299 -27.25 -25.38 21.42
N ALA A 300 -26.72 -25.90 22.54
CA ALA A 300 -25.43 -25.50 23.09
C ALA A 300 -24.29 -25.47 22.03
N GLY A 301 -24.26 -26.46 21.14
CA GLY A 301 -23.23 -26.52 20.08
C GLY A 301 -23.29 -25.37 19.06
N VAL A 302 -24.49 -24.77 18.82
CA VAL A 302 -24.66 -23.58 17.98
C VAL A 302 -24.11 -22.38 18.73
N LYS A 303 -24.54 -22.17 19.98
CA LYS A 303 -24.05 -21.08 20.84
C LYS A 303 -22.51 -21.08 20.98
N PHE A 304 -21.89 -22.24 21.14
CA PHE A 304 -20.43 -22.35 21.24
C PHE A 304 -19.75 -21.94 19.95
N LYS A 305 -20.26 -22.37 18.78
CA LYS A 305 -19.68 -21.98 17.49
C LYS A 305 -19.81 -20.48 17.23
N ASP A 306 -20.96 -19.91 17.58
CA ASP A 306 -21.17 -18.47 17.43
C ASP A 306 -20.25 -17.67 18.37
N ALA A 307 -20.07 -18.12 19.62
CA ALA A 307 -19.16 -17.49 20.57
C ALA A 307 -17.69 -17.59 20.12
N GLU A 308 -17.29 -18.72 19.54
CA GLU A 308 -15.96 -18.88 18.94
C GLU A 308 -15.77 -17.94 17.73
N LEU A 309 -16.79 -17.80 16.87
CA LEU A 309 -16.77 -16.93 15.70
C LEU A 309 -16.72 -15.45 16.11
N ILE A 310 -17.54 -15.02 17.07
CA ILE A 310 -17.58 -13.64 17.59
C ILE A 310 -16.26 -13.30 18.30
N GLY A 311 -15.69 -14.26 19.03
CA GLY A 311 -14.35 -14.19 19.59
C GLY A 311 -14.16 -13.32 20.82
N ILE A 312 -15.21 -13.17 21.66
CA ILE A 312 -15.12 -12.46 22.95
C ILE A 312 -14.05 -13.11 23.84
N PRO A 313 -13.19 -12.33 24.52
CA PRO A 313 -12.00 -12.85 25.22
C PRO A 313 -12.27 -13.93 26.24
N PHE A 314 -13.35 -13.80 27.01
CA PHE A 314 -13.74 -14.79 28.00
C PHE A 314 -15.15 -15.34 27.73
N GLN A 315 -15.35 -16.64 28.01
CA GLN A 315 -16.63 -17.30 27.88
C GLN A 315 -16.93 -18.01 29.22
N ILE A 316 -18.07 -17.73 29.79
CA ILE A 316 -18.60 -18.43 30.98
C ILE A 316 -19.65 -19.43 30.50
N ILE A 317 -19.36 -20.71 30.62
CA ILE A 317 -20.28 -21.77 30.20
C ILE A 317 -21.02 -22.31 31.42
N ILE A 318 -22.34 -22.18 31.39
CA ILE A 318 -23.24 -22.70 32.45
C ILE A 318 -23.86 -23.98 31.92
N GLY A 319 -23.39 -25.10 32.42
CA GLY A 319 -23.77 -26.46 32.02
C GLY A 319 -24.37 -27.28 33.14
N ARG A 320 -24.25 -28.60 33.04
CA ARG A 320 -24.80 -29.56 34.02
C ARG A 320 -24.22 -29.39 35.42
N ASP A 321 -22.97 -28.89 35.53
CA ASP A 321 -22.29 -28.70 36.82
C ASP A 321 -22.87 -27.52 37.63
N SER A 322 -23.78 -26.73 37.07
CA SER A 322 -24.51 -25.67 37.76
C SER A 322 -25.25 -26.13 39.01
N ILE A 323 -25.66 -27.41 39.08
CA ILE A 323 -26.25 -28.03 40.28
C ILE A 323 -25.28 -28.00 41.47
N ASN A 324 -23.97 -28.04 41.21
CA ASN A 324 -22.91 -27.96 42.21
C ASN A 324 -22.37 -26.54 42.40
N LYS A 325 -23.04 -25.54 41.81
CA LYS A 325 -22.59 -24.15 41.74
C LYS A 325 -21.20 -24.01 41.07
N GLU A 326 -20.96 -24.78 40.02
CA GLU A 326 -19.72 -24.75 39.25
C GLU A 326 -20.03 -24.35 37.80
N VAL A 327 -19.12 -23.55 37.23
CA VAL A 327 -19.15 -23.09 35.84
C VAL A 327 -17.79 -23.27 35.19
N GLU A 328 -17.73 -23.24 33.88
CA GLU A 328 -16.48 -23.25 33.15
C GLU A 328 -16.15 -21.85 32.66
N LEU A 329 -14.96 -21.37 32.99
CA LEU A 329 -14.39 -20.13 32.42
C LEU A 329 -13.37 -20.51 31.33
N LEU A 330 -13.64 -20.12 30.11
CA LEU A 330 -12.76 -20.33 28.95
C LEU A 330 -12.14 -18.99 28.52
N CYS A 331 -10.82 -19.00 28.31
CA CYS A 331 -10.12 -17.91 27.68
C CYS A 331 -9.95 -18.21 26.18
N ARG A 332 -10.51 -17.34 25.31
CA ARG A 332 -10.55 -17.53 23.84
C ARG A 332 -9.17 -17.52 23.19
N THR A 333 -8.23 -16.72 23.73
CA THR A 333 -6.93 -16.48 23.10
C THR A 333 -5.96 -17.65 23.25
N ASN A 334 -5.99 -18.32 24.42
CA ASN A 334 -5.07 -19.42 24.75
C ASN A 334 -5.78 -20.77 24.92
N ASN A 335 -7.11 -20.81 24.75
CA ASN A 335 -7.97 -21.98 24.95
C ASN A 335 -7.87 -22.60 26.37
N THR A 336 -7.43 -21.81 27.35
CA THR A 336 -7.41 -22.28 28.74
C THR A 336 -8.83 -22.40 29.29
N LYS A 337 -9.16 -23.55 29.85
CA LYS A 337 -10.47 -23.83 30.41
C LYS A 337 -10.32 -24.17 31.89
N LEU A 338 -11.03 -23.44 32.73
CA LEU A 338 -11.02 -23.60 34.17
C LEU A 338 -12.43 -23.95 34.66
N LYS A 339 -12.55 -24.96 35.47
CA LYS A 339 -13.77 -25.28 36.20
C LYS A 339 -13.71 -24.56 37.54
N ILE A 340 -14.70 -23.71 37.83
CA ILE A 340 -14.64 -22.77 38.95
C ILE A 340 -15.97 -22.73 39.68
N SER A 341 -15.92 -22.65 41.01
CA SER A 341 -17.10 -22.33 41.84
C SER A 341 -17.58 -20.91 41.57
N THR A 342 -18.89 -20.72 41.53
CA THR A 342 -19.51 -19.41 41.29
C THR A 342 -19.06 -18.36 42.28
N ASP A 343 -18.76 -18.70 43.51
CA ASP A 343 -18.29 -17.80 44.57
C ASP A 343 -16.90 -17.19 44.24
N LYS A 344 -16.07 -17.91 43.49
CA LYS A 344 -14.71 -17.49 43.09
C LYS A 344 -14.65 -16.97 41.65
N LEU A 345 -15.75 -17.08 40.90
CA LEU A 345 -15.76 -16.77 39.48
C LEU A 345 -15.33 -15.33 39.17
N LEU A 346 -15.91 -14.36 39.86
CA LEU A 346 -15.63 -12.93 39.64
C LEU A 346 -14.19 -12.57 39.96
N GLU A 347 -13.66 -13.04 41.08
CA GLU A 347 -12.27 -12.81 41.49
C GLU A 347 -11.29 -13.40 40.46
N THR A 348 -11.53 -14.66 40.07
CA THR A 348 -10.71 -15.34 39.05
C THR A 348 -10.78 -14.62 37.70
N PHE A 349 -11.97 -14.22 37.24
CA PHE A 349 -12.12 -13.43 36.02
C PHE A 349 -11.31 -12.12 36.07
N ILE A 350 -11.44 -11.35 37.15
CA ILE A 350 -10.70 -10.08 37.32
C ILE A 350 -9.19 -10.31 37.31
N SER A 351 -8.71 -11.40 37.93
CA SER A 351 -7.29 -11.74 37.89
C SER A 351 -6.79 -12.08 36.51
N GLU A 352 -7.51 -12.95 35.79
CA GLU A 352 -7.16 -13.37 34.42
C GLU A 352 -7.26 -12.21 33.42
N SER A 353 -8.28 -11.36 33.53
CA SER A 353 -8.45 -10.19 32.67
C SER A 353 -7.32 -9.18 32.85
N LYS A 354 -6.88 -8.91 34.09
CA LYS A 354 -5.72 -8.06 34.39
C LYS A 354 -4.42 -8.57 33.75
N ILE A 355 -4.21 -9.89 33.77
CA ILE A 355 -3.07 -10.52 33.09
C ILE A 355 -3.12 -10.25 31.59
N MET A 356 -4.30 -10.36 30.98
CA MET A 356 -4.48 -10.07 29.54
C MET A 356 -4.30 -8.58 29.22
N TYR A 357 -4.82 -7.67 30.04
CA TYR A 357 -4.63 -6.22 29.85
C TYR A 357 -3.15 -5.82 29.92
N ASN A 358 -2.35 -6.49 30.77
CA ASN A 358 -0.93 -6.19 30.97
C ASN A 358 0.02 -6.91 30.00
N LYS A 359 -0.46 -7.92 29.26
CA LYS A 359 0.34 -8.51 28.18
C LYS A 359 0.51 -7.44 27.08
N LYS A 360 1.73 -6.90 26.99
CA LYS A 360 2.16 -6.11 25.81
C LYS A 360 2.09 -7.05 24.60
N SER A 361 1.24 -6.69 23.65
CA SER A 361 1.14 -7.31 22.32
C SER A 361 2.44 -7.20 21.55
#